data_4b93cd075abcd87fd81dcfdf765a5a7e
#
_entry.id   4b93cd075abcd87fd81dcfdf765a5a7e
#
_cell.length_a   1.000
_cell.length_b   1.000
_cell.length_c   1.000
_cell.angle_alpha   90.00
_cell.angle_beta   90.00
_cell.angle_gamma   90.00
#
_symmetry.space_group_name_H-M   'P 1'
#
loop_
_entity.id
_entity.type
_entity.pdbx_description
1 polymer ?
#
loop_
_entity_poly.entity_id
_entity_poly.type
_entity_poly.pdbx_seq_one_letter_code
_entity_poly.pdbx_strand_id
1 'polypeptide(L)'
;MAGDHNWMGNARSWARRALREVLTSGQARSVREIGRVSQGQCARAFLLSLSTLALGCCGLFCPSSFAQESPYIVTYDHYLEEPGSLEVEYFSTFGTQRGGNDFHAYWVEFEYGVKAWWTTEIYLDGQTTFNDSTLFTGFRFENRFRPLKQEHFINPVIYIEYEQTSGADKILKEVEGHDIESDLAEPNGSLRQDHDHELEFKLLLSKSFKGWNVAVNPLFTKNLSPSEPWEFGYAVGASRPLALKAVPNRCNFCRENFIAGVEMYGGLGDAKSFGLHETSHYLAPVVAWNLPSGWTLRLSPGFGLNDNSHRFLLRWGVSREFSGFGEMVSRLFGGRP
;
A
#
# COMPACT_ATOMS: atom_id res chain seq x y z
N MET A 1 31.76 30.29 -48.22
CA MET A 1 30.60 30.01 -49.07
C MET A 1 29.41 29.83 -48.18
N ALA A 2 28.48 30.72 -48.36
CA ALA A 2 27.30 30.86 -47.51
C ALA A 2 26.16 29.95 -47.99
N GLY A 3 25.37 29.47 -47.08
CA GLY A 3 24.10 28.83 -47.41
C GLY A 3 23.68 27.90 -46.27
N ASP A 4 22.80 28.40 -45.41
CA ASP A 4 21.58 27.72 -44.93
C ASP A 4 21.06 28.31 -43.62
N HIS A 5 20.40 29.46 -43.79
CA HIS A 5 19.57 30.04 -42.72
C HIS A 5 18.14 30.31 -43.24
N ASN A 6 17.38 29.27 -43.59
CA ASN A 6 16.00 29.51 -44.00
C ASN A 6 14.98 28.40 -43.66
N TRP A 7 15.33 27.45 -42.79
CA TRP A 7 14.41 26.35 -42.41
C TRP A 7 13.54 26.69 -41.19
N MET A 8 14.03 27.48 -40.25
CA MET A 8 13.28 27.81 -39.02
C MET A 8 12.19 28.91 -39.22
N GLY A 9 12.28 29.69 -40.29
CA GLY A 9 11.27 30.71 -40.63
C GLY A 9 9.95 30.11 -41.11
N ASN A 10 10.01 29.03 -41.86
CA ASN A 10 8.83 28.41 -42.47
C ASN A 10 8.03 27.52 -41.49
N ALA A 11 8.67 26.89 -40.56
CA ALA A 11 8.00 26.07 -39.54
C ALA A 11 7.11 26.89 -38.59
N ARG A 12 7.57 28.09 -38.21
CA ARG A 12 6.80 28.97 -37.32
C ARG A 12 5.59 29.63 -38.00
N SER A 13 5.63 29.81 -39.31
CA SER A 13 4.49 30.34 -40.08
C SER A 13 3.40 29.28 -40.31
N TRP A 14 3.79 28.05 -40.46
CA TRP A 14 2.88 26.91 -40.63
C TRP A 14 2.13 26.58 -39.32
N ALA A 15 2.83 26.56 -38.20
CA ALA A 15 2.24 26.34 -36.90
C ALA A 15 1.23 27.42 -36.50
N ARG A 16 1.47 28.70 -36.84
CA ARG A 16 0.54 29.79 -36.56
C ARG A 16 -0.70 29.75 -37.48
N ARG A 17 -0.60 29.24 -38.70
CA ARG A 17 -1.74 29.07 -39.59
C ARG A 17 -2.62 27.90 -39.17
N ALA A 18 -2.04 26.77 -38.81
CA ALA A 18 -2.74 25.59 -38.27
C ALA A 18 -3.50 25.91 -36.96
N LEU A 19 -2.87 26.68 -36.05
CA LEU A 19 -3.54 27.11 -34.80
C LEU A 19 -4.74 28.05 -35.05
N ARG A 20 -4.70 28.90 -36.09
CA ARG A 20 -5.84 29.78 -36.43
C ARG A 20 -7.01 29.00 -37.01
N GLU A 21 -6.77 27.99 -37.82
CA GLU A 21 -7.86 27.20 -38.42
C GLU A 21 -8.56 26.29 -37.36
N VAL A 22 -7.84 25.78 -36.39
CA VAL A 22 -8.41 24.99 -35.28
C VAL A 22 -9.24 25.86 -34.32
N LEU A 23 -8.86 27.13 -34.14
CA LEU A 23 -9.59 28.08 -33.27
C LEU A 23 -10.84 28.70 -33.91
N THR A 24 -10.98 28.62 -35.23
CA THR A 24 -12.15 29.19 -35.97
C THR A 24 -13.19 28.11 -36.32
N SER A 25 -12.88 26.83 -36.24
CA SER A 25 -13.86 25.77 -36.44
C SER A 25 -14.59 25.48 -35.12
N GLY A 26 -15.91 25.54 -35.12
CA GLY A 26 -16.79 25.38 -33.96
C GLY A 26 -16.73 24.01 -33.25
N GLN A 27 -15.74 23.18 -33.57
CA GLN A 27 -15.49 21.89 -32.90
C GLN A 27 -14.86 22.01 -31.50
N ALA A 28 -14.21 23.14 -31.20
CA ALA A 28 -13.60 23.34 -29.88
C ALA A 28 -14.63 23.48 -28.73
N ARG A 29 -15.88 23.82 -29.03
CA ARG A 29 -16.97 23.88 -28.02
C ARG A 29 -17.51 22.49 -27.64
N SER A 30 -17.62 21.60 -28.61
CA SER A 30 -18.15 20.24 -28.39
C SER A 30 -17.25 19.37 -27.54
N VAL A 31 -15.93 19.45 -27.70
CA VAL A 31 -14.98 18.63 -26.92
C VAL A 31 -14.90 19.08 -25.45
N ARG A 32 -15.06 20.37 -25.14
CA ARG A 32 -15.10 20.85 -23.75
C ARG A 32 -16.39 20.48 -23.01
N GLU A 33 -17.51 20.37 -23.69
CA GLU A 33 -18.75 19.93 -23.06
C GLU A 33 -18.76 18.41 -22.81
N ILE A 34 -18.24 17.60 -23.72
CA ILE A 34 -18.16 16.15 -23.56
C ILE A 34 -17.21 15.78 -22.41
N GLY A 35 -16.06 16.46 -22.26
CA GLY A 35 -15.14 16.25 -21.16
C GLY A 35 -15.71 16.61 -19.77
N ARG A 36 -16.52 17.67 -19.67
CA ARG A 36 -17.16 18.06 -18.40
C ARG A 36 -18.29 17.11 -17.96
N VAL A 37 -19.04 16.55 -18.91
CA VAL A 37 -20.13 15.61 -18.58
C VAL A 37 -19.56 14.29 -18.12
N SER A 38 -18.44 13.80 -18.69
CA SER A 38 -17.84 12.53 -18.31
C SER A 38 -17.19 12.55 -16.92
N GLN A 39 -16.50 13.63 -16.56
CA GLN A 39 -15.85 13.75 -15.24
C GLN A 39 -16.88 13.83 -14.09
N GLY A 40 -17.99 14.50 -14.29
CA GLY A 40 -19.04 14.58 -13.28
C GLY A 40 -19.81 13.28 -13.08
N GLN A 41 -19.95 12.47 -14.11
CA GLN A 41 -20.63 11.17 -14.02
C GLN A 41 -19.73 10.08 -13.41
N CYS A 42 -18.45 10.04 -13.75
CA CYS A 42 -17.50 9.13 -13.12
C CYS A 42 -17.30 9.41 -11.63
N ALA A 43 -17.19 10.69 -11.23
CA ALA A 43 -17.09 11.07 -9.82
C ALA A 43 -18.35 10.71 -9.01
N ARG A 44 -19.54 10.87 -9.61
CA ARG A 44 -20.81 10.49 -8.96
C ARG A 44 -21.00 8.97 -8.88
N ALA A 45 -20.60 8.23 -9.90
CA ALA A 45 -20.63 6.77 -9.88
C ALA A 45 -19.65 6.19 -8.83
N PHE A 46 -18.47 6.79 -8.70
CA PHE A 46 -17.47 6.40 -7.70
C PHE A 46 -17.95 6.70 -6.26
N LEU A 47 -18.54 7.87 -6.02
CA LEU A 47 -19.11 8.22 -4.71
C LEU A 47 -20.33 7.37 -4.35
N LEU A 48 -21.15 6.98 -5.33
CA LEU A 48 -22.30 6.09 -5.11
C LEU A 48 -21.86 4.64 -4.85
N SER A 49 -20.81 4.16 -5.50
CA SER A 49 -20.27 2.82 -5.23
C SER A 49 -19.60 2.72 -3.85
N LEU A 50 -18.91 3.79 -3.41
CA LEU A 50 -18.32 3.87 -2.07
C LEU A 50 -19.40 3.89 -0.97
N SER A 51 -20.51 4.60 -1.20
CA SER A 51 -21.62 4.69 -0.24
C SER A 51 -22.42 3.39 -0.13
N THR A 52 -22.55 2.61 -1.20
CA THR A 52 -23.24 1.29 -1.15
C THR A 52 -22.37 0.22 -0.49
N LEU A 53 -21.05 0.27 -0.64
CA LEU A 53 -20.13 -0.62 0.08
C LEU A 53 -20.14 -0.31 1.59
N ALA A 54 -20.15 0.97 1.97
CA ALA A 54 -20.19 1.40 3.37
C ALA A 54 -21.52 1.05 4.07
N LEU A 55 -22.66 1.05 3.36
CA LEU A 55 -23.95 0.67 3.94
C LEU A 55 -24.12 -0.84 4.10
N GLY A 56 -23.46 -1.67 3.31
CA GLY A 56 -23.52 -3.14 3.40
C GLY A 56 -22.85 -3.70 4.65
N CYS A 57 -21.86 -3.01 5.20
CA CYS A 57 -21.08 -3.47 6.37
C CYS A 57 -21.73 -3.15 7.73
N CYS A 58 -22.78 -2.34 7.80
CA CYS A 58 -23.39 -1.93 9.08
C CYS A 58 -24.26 -2.99 9.78
N GLY A 59 -24.41 -4.20 9.24
CA GLY A 59 -25.41 -5.19 9.69
C GLY A 59 -24.95 -6.28 10.64
N LEU A 60 -23.67 -6.44 10.91
CA LEU A 60 -23.16 -7.58 11.69
C LEU A 60 -22.56 -7.12 13.02
N PHE A 61 -23.39 -7.05 14.06
CA PHE A 61 -22.94 -6.86 15.44
C PHE A 61 -22.50 -8.20 16.03
N CYS A 62 -21.20 -8.47 16.04
CA CYS A 62 -20.61 -9.46 16.94
C CYS A 62 -19.80 -8.71 18.02
N PRO A 63 -19.80 -9.14 19.29
CA PRO A 63 -18.90 -8.58 20.29
C PRO A 63 -17.48 -9.00 19.93
N SER A 64 -16.66 -8.05 19.50
CA SER A 64 -15.27 -8.28 19.18
C SER A 64 -14.45 -8.56 20.44
N SER A 65 -13.71 -9.64 20.42
CA SER A 65 -12.53 -9.84 21.24
C SER A 65 -11.45 -8.89 20.70
N PHE A 66 -10.84 -8.08 21.56
CA PHE A 66 -9.79 -7.17 21.13
C PHE A 66 -8.47 -7.95 20.98
N ALA A 67 -8.17 -8.43 19.78
CA ALA A 67 -6.79 -8.68 19.41
C ALA A 67 -6.07 -7.31 19.37
N GLN A 68 -4.85 -7.24 19.85
CA GLN A 68 -4.05 -6.02 19.75
C GLN A 68 -3.44 -6.00 18.35
N GLU A 69 -4.09 -5.30 17.44
CA GLU A 69 -3.59 -5.13 16.08
C GLU A 69 -2.26 -4.38 16.06
N SER A 70 -1.40 -4.76 15.11
CA SER A 70 -0.15 -4.06 14.84
C SER A 70 -0.43 -2.62 14.36
N PRO A 71 0.23 -1.60 14.91
CA PRO A 71 0.05 -0.23 14.44
C PRO A 71 0.81 0.05 13.14
N TYR A 72 1.71 -0.84 12.74
CA TYR A 72 2.62 -0.65 11.62
C TYR A 72 1.90 -0.71 10.27
N ILE A 73 2.53 -0.13 9.26
CA ILE A 73 2.04 -0.15 7.88
C ILE A 73 2.96 -0.96 6.97
N VAL A 74 4.28 -0.87 7.21
CA VAL A 74 5.30 -1.58 6.41
C VAL A 74 5.97 -2.68 7.23
N THR A 75 6.14 -2.44 8.51
CA THR A 75 6.77 -3.41 9.42
C THR A 75 5.72 -4.40 9.94
N TYR A 76 6.04 -5.65 9.96
CA TYR A 76 5.20 -6.69 10.56
C TYR A 76 5.72 -7.11 11.92
N ASP A 77 4.84 -7.43 12.84
CA ASP A 77 5.19 -8.10 14.09
C ASP A 77 4.86 -9.60 14.02
N HIS A 78 4.92 -10.30 15.14
CA HIS A 78 4.73 -11.76 15.18
C HIS A 78 3.28 -12.19 15.44
N TYR A 79 2.36 -11.26 15.55
CA TYR A 79 0.95 -11.57 15.72
C TYR A 79 0.34 -11.97 14.37
N LEU A 80 -0.51 -12.97 14.39
CA LEU A 80 -1.26 -13.48 13.24
C LEU A 80 -2.73 -13.29 13.52
N GLU A 81 -3.52 -13.26 12.45
CA GLU A 81 -4.97 -13.19 12.54
C GLU A 81 -5.55 -14.39 13.32
N GLU A 82 -6.60 -14.16 14.11
CA GLU A 82 -7.24 -15.20 14.91
C GLU A 82 -7.84 -16.30 14.04
N PRO A 83 -7.69 -17.60 14.41
CA PRO A 83 -8.22 -18.70 13.61
C PRO A 83 -9.73 -18.57 13.34
N GLY A 84 -10.10 -18.53 12.06
CA GLY A 84 -11.48 -18.39 11.62
C GLY A 84 -12.01 -16.97 11.55
N SER A 85 -11.20 -15.97 11.87
CA SER A 85 -11.50 -14.55 11.67
C SER A 85 -11.08 -14.10 10.28
N LEU A 86 -11.76 -13.08 9.76
CA LEU A 86 -11.43 -12.37 8.53
C LEU A 86 -11.27 -10.90 8.87
N GLU A 87 -10.11 -10.32 8.59
CA GLU A 87 -9.94 -8.88 8.54
C GLU A 87 -10.10 -8.38 7.11
N VAL A 88 -10.77 -7.28 6.95
CA VAL A 88 -10.85 -6.55 5.67
C VAL A 88 -10.26 -5.17 5.90
N GLU A 89 -9.24 -4.85 5.13
CA GLU A 89 -8.52 -3.60 5.22
C GLU A 89 -8.55 -2.83 3.90
N TYR A 90 -8.66 -1.53 3.98
CA TYR A 90 -8.42 -0.59 2.89
C TYR A 90 -7.27 0.32 3.26
N PHE A 91 -6.24 0.32 2.44
CA PHE A 91 -5.11 1.22 2.54
C PHE A 91 -5.09 2.24 1.42
N SER A 92 -4.53 3.40 1.74
CA SER A 92 -4.37 4.52 0.83
C SER A 92 -3.05 5.22 1.10
N THR A 93 -2.27 5.45 0.06
CA THR A 93 -1.01 6.18 0.08
C THR A 93 -1.07 7.31 -0.92
N PHE A 94 -0.96 8.54 -0.44
CA PHE A 94 -0.68 9.71 -1.28
C PHE A 94 0.82 9.97 -1.28
N GLY A 95 1.43 10.00 -2.46
CA GLY A 95 2.87 10.20 -2.61
C GLY A 95 3.20 11.44 -3.45
N THR A 96 4.26 12.15 -3.02
CA THR A 96 4.83 13.27 -3.78
C THR A 96 6.22 12.91 -4.26
N GLN A 97 6.48 13.14 -5.54
CA GLN A 97 7.72 12.80 -6.20
C GLN A 97 8.60 14.03 -6.44
N ARG A 98 9.90 13.81 -6.62
CA ARG A 98 10.84 14.85 -7.06
C ARG A 98 10.85 14.89 -8.58
N GLY A 99 10.16 15.88 -9.15
CA GLY A 99 10.13 16.09 -10.61
C GLY A 99 9.19 15.19 -11.41
N GLY A 100 8.41 14.33 -10.73
CA GLY A 100 7.42 13.46 -11.35
C GLY A 100 5.97 13.87 -11.04
N ASN A 101 5.03 13.03 -11.44
CA ASN A 101 3.62 13.20 -11.11
C ASN A 101 3.35 12.65 -9.70
N ASP A 102 2.67 13.43 -8.88
CA ASP A 102 2.13 12.93 -7.61
C ASP A 102 1.13 11.80 -7.87
N PHE A 103 1.01 10.90 -6.92
CA PHE A 103 0.17 9.72 -7.08
C PHE A 103 -0.65 9.41 -5.83
N HIS A 104 -1.68 8.59 -6.03
CA HIS A 104 -2.50 7.98 -4.99
C HIS A 104 -2.58 6.50 -5.27
N ALA A 105 -1.82 5.70 -4.52
CA ALA A 105 -1.91 4.25 -4.52
C ALA A 105 -2.91 3.79 -3.45
N TYR A 106 -3.57 2.67 -3.68
CA TYR A 106 -4.51 2.09 -2.74
C TYR A 106 -4.63 0.59 -2.97
N TRP A 107 -4.93 -0.14 -1.88
CA TRP A 107 -5.27 -1.56 -1.97
C TRP A 107 -6.42 -1.93 -1.05
N VAL A 108 -7.06 -3.03 -1.38
CA VAL A 108 -7.99 -3.73 -0.52
C VAL A 108 -7.37 -5.07 -0.17
N GLU A 109 -7.33 -5.38 1.10
CA GLU A 109 -6.75 -6.57 1.67
C GLU A 109 -7.80 -7.42 2.37
N PHE A 110 -7.68 -8.73 2.23
CA PHE A 110 -8.48 -9.73 2.92
C PHE A 110 -7.53 -10.68 3.64
N GLU A 111 -7.40 -10.50 4.95
CA GLU A 111 -6.58 -11.35 5.81
C GLU A 111 -7.45 -12.38 6.50
N TYR A 112 -7.10 -13.67 6.40
CA TYR A 112 -7.84 -14.77 7.01
C TYR A 112 -6.96 -15.65 7.90
N GLY A 113 -7.34 -15.80 9.16
CA GLY A 113 -6.72 -16.71 10.10
C GLY A 113 -7.09 -18.16 9.82
N VAL A 114 -6.23 -18.90 9.12
CA VAL A 114 -6.48 -20.32 8.78
C VAL A 114 -6.28 -21.21 10.01
N LYS A 115 -5.21 -20.98 10.75
CA LYS A 115 -4.82 -21.69 11.97
C LYS A 115 -4.05 -20.73 12.89
N ALA A 116 -3.93 -21.05 14.16
CA ALA A 116 -3.14 -20.25 15.11
C ALA A 116 -1.65 -20.05 14.75
N TRP A 117 -1.17 -20.71 13.71
CA TRP A 117 0.20 -20.63 13.20
C TRP A 117 0.26 -20.30 11.71
N TRP A 118 -0.88 -20.02 11.06
CA TRP A 118 -0.97 -19.73 9.63
C TRP A 118 -2.08 -18.73 9.34
N THR A 119 -1.70 -17.61 8.76
CA THR A 119 -2.57 -16.58 8.17
C THR A 119 -2.32 -16.49 6.67
N THR A 120 -3.35 -16.24 5.90
CA THR A 120 -3.29 -16.04 4.44
C THR A 120 -3.99 -14.74 4.06
N GLU A 121 -3.46 -14.04 3.08
CA GLU A 121 -3.94 -12.72 2.66
C GLU A 121 -4.00 -12.61 1.15
N ILE A 122 -4.93 -11.80 0.67
CA ILE A 122 -5.09 -11.44 -0.74
C ILE A 122 -5.21 -9.92 -0.82
N TYR A 123 -4.39 -9.31 -1.67
CA TYR A 123 -4.41 -7.88 -1.95
C TYR A 123 -4.86 -7.61 -3.37
N LEU A 124 -5.61 -6.54 -3.55
CA LEU A 124 -6.00 -5.99 -4.84
C LEU A 124 -5.52 -4.55 -4.91
N ASP A 125 -4.53 -4.30 -5.76
CA ASP A 125 -3.78 -3.05 -5.82
C ASP A 125 -4.24 -2.15 -6.96
N GLY A 126 -4.27 -0.86 -6.72
CA GLY A 126 -4.62 0.13 -7.72
C GLY A 126 -3.94 1.47 -7.48
N GLN A 127 -3.82 2.27 -8.53
CA GLN A 127 -3.13 3.54 -8.47
C GLN A 127 -3.74 4.57 -9.40
N THR A 128 -3.77 5.80 -8.95
CA THR A 128 -4.00 6.99 -9.76
C THR A 128 -2.75 7.85 -9.75
N THR A 129 -2.10 8.01 -10.88
CA THR A 129 -1.03 9.00 -11.08
C THR A 129 -1.66 10.28 -11.62
N PHE A 130 -1.50 11.40 -10.91
CA PHE A 130 -2.15 12.65 -11.25
C PHE A 130 -1.66 13.17 -12.61
N ASN A 131 -2.59 13.69 -13.42
CA ASN A 131 -2.38 14.13 -14.80
C ASN A 131 -1.98 13.03 -15.79
N ASP A 132 -2.05 11.77 -15.40
CA ASP A 132 -1.79 10.62 -16.28
C ASP A 132 -3.02 9.68 -16.30
N SER A 133 -3.09 8.67 -15.45
CA SER A 133 -4.13 7.65 -15.52
C SER A 133 -4.45 7.02 -14.17
N THR A 134 -5.59 6.33 -14.11
CA THR A 134 -5.96 5.43 -13.01
C THR A 134 -5.99 4.01 -13.55
N LEU A 135 -5.35 3.08 -12.86
CA LEU A 135 -5.27 1.68 -13.27
C LEU A 135 -5.28 0.73 -12.06
N PHE A 136 -5.68 -0.50 -12.33
CA PHE A 136 -5.43 -1.64 -11.47
C PHE A 136 -3.98 -2.04 -11.67
N THR A 137 -3.17 -2.05 -10.60
CA THR A 137 -1.75 -2.31 -10.69
C THR A 137 -1.40 -3.78 -10.49
N GLY A 138 -2.19 -4.51 -9.72
CA GLY A 138 -1.91 -5.93 -9.53
C GLY A 138 -2.66 -6.59 -8.40
N PHE A 139 -2.24 -7.80 -8.10
CA PHE A 139 -2.69 -8.54 -6.93
C PHE A 139 -1.50 -9.23 -6.27
N ARG A 140 -1.63 -9.47 -4.96
CA ARG A 140 -0.63 -10.16 -4.16
C ARG A 140 -1.30 -11.25 -3.35
N PHE A 141 -0.56 -12.33 -3.10
CA PHE A 141 -1.01 -13.47 -2.30
C PHE A 141 0.05 -13.80 -1.25
N GLU A 142 -0.27 -13.52 0.00
CA GLU A 142 0.62 -13.62 1.14
C GLU A 142 0.25 -14.80 2.04
N ASN A 143 1.27 -15.39 2.66
CA ASN A 143 1.11 -16.39 3.71
C ASN A 143 2.12 -16.15 4.82
N ARG A 144 1.66 -16.12 6.06
CA ARG A 144 2.49 -16.00 7.25
C ARG A 144 2.41 -17.26 8.10
N PHE A 145 3.57 -17.77 8.50
CA PHE A 145 3.69 -18.99 9.28
C PHE A 145 4.48 -18.75 10.56
N ARG A 146 3.85 -18.98 11.71
CA ARG A 146 4.48 -18.89 13.03
C ARG A 146 4.93 -20.27 13.50
N PRO A 147 6.26 -20.59 13.45
CA PRO A 147 6.76 -21.93 13.83
C PRO A 147 6.72 -22.18 15.33
N LEU A 148 6.74 -21.15 16.16
CA LEU A 148 6.76 -21.26 17.62
C LEU A 148 5.36 -21.12 18.20
N LYS A 149 4.92 -22.11 18.97
CA LYS A 149 3.59 -22.13 19.58
C LYS A 149 3.45 -21.23 20.82
N GLN A 150 4.56 -20.83 21.41
CA GLN A 150 4.60 -20.03 22.63
C GLN A 150 5.48 -18.81 22.41
N GLU A 151 5.26 -17.77 23.21
CA GLU A 151 6.10 -16.58 23.24
C GLU A 151 7.53 -16.91 23.72
N HIS A 152 8.51 -16.41 22.99
CA HIS A 152 9.93 -16.52 23.27
C HIS A 152 10.59 -15.14 23.40
N PHE A 153 11.90 -15.11 23.61
CA PHE A 153 12.67 -13.86 23.63
C PHE A 153 12.59 -13.12 22.28
N ILE A 154 12.61 -13.87 21.17
CA ILE A 154 12.32 -13.40 19.82
C ILE A 154 11.30 -14.37 19.23
N ASN A 155 10.29 -13.84 18.57
CA ASN A 155 9.20 -14.60 17.98
C ASN A 155 9.28 -14.50 16.44
N PRO A 156 9.88 -15.50 15.78
CA PRO A 156 9.99 -15.52 14.33
C PRO A 156 8.66 -15.88 13.67
N VAL A 157 8.34 -15.20 12.57
CA VAL A 157 7.30 -15.59 11.61
C VAL A 157 7.95 -15.62 10.23
N ILE A 158 7.63 -16.64 9.47
CA ILE A 158 8.04 -16.78 8.07
C ILE A 158 6.93 -16.22 7.22
N TYR A 159 7.29 -15.25 6.39
CA TYR A 159 6.41 -14.58 5.44
C TYR A 159 6.82 -14.98 4.03
N ILE A 160 5.84 -15.30 3.21
CA ILE A 160 6.02 -15.62 1.79
C ILE A 160 4.87 -14.96 1.03
N GLU A 161 5.20 -14.11 0.07
CA GLU A 161 4.24 -13.46 -0.82
C GLU A 161 4.58 -13.73 -2.28
N TYR A 162 3.56 -13.96 -3.08
CA TYR A 162 3.63 -13.93 -4.53
C TYR A 162 2.95 -12.65 -5.00
N GLU A 163 3.65 -11.92 -5.85
CA GLU A 163 3.20 -10.67 -6.42
C GLU A 163 3.07 -10.77 -7.94
N GLN A 164 1.98 -10.25 -8.45
CA GLN A 164 1.83 -9.97 -9.87
C GLN A 164 1.44 -8.51 -10.02
N THR A 165 2.39 -7.67 -10.37
CA THR A 165 2.25 -6.24 -10.37
C THR A 165 2.65 -5.63 -11.68
N SER A 166 2.09 -4.47 -11.99
CA SER A 166 2.47 -3.65 -13.13
C SER A 166 3.68 -2.81 -12.75
N GLY A 167 4.64 -2.65 -13.64
CA GLY A 167 5.76 -1.73 -13.47
C GLY A 167 5.36 -0.27 -13.24
N ALA A 168 4.08 0.09 -13.45
CA ALA A 168 3.56 1.41 -13.12
C ALA A 168 3.25 1.59 -11.62
N ASP A 169 3.30 0.54 -10.80
CA ASP A 169 3.13 0.66 -9.36
C ASP A 169 4.31 1.44 -8.75
N LYS A 170 3.99 2.40 -7.88
CA LYS A 170 5.00 3.33 -7.32
C LYS A 170 5.27 3.09 -5.84
N ILE A 171 4.69 2.05 -5.25
CA ILE A 171 4.75 1.80 -3.82
C ILE A 171 5.41 0.47 -3.47
N LEU A 172 5.17 -0.59 -4.26
CA LEU A 172 5.62 -1.93 -3.87
C LEU A 172 7.14 -2.02 -3.75
N LYS A 173 7.88 -1.37 -4.64
CA LYS A 173 9.35 -1.42 -4.66
C LYS A 173 10.05 -0.43 -3.72
N GLU A 174 9.34 0.27 -2.86
CA GLU A 174 9.94 1.27 -1.97
C GLU A 174 10.81 0.67 -0.84
N VAL A 175 10.68 -0.62 -0.59
CA VAL A 175 11.36 -1.33 0.51
C VAL A 175 12.37 -2.36 0.04
N GLU A 176 12.66 -2.44 -1.25
CA GLU A 176 13.53 -3.45 -1.81
C GLU A 176 14.46 -2.92 -2.91
N GLY A 177 15.50 -3.70 -3.19
CA GLY A 177 16.41 -3.48 -4.30
C GLY A 177 17.09 -2.12 -4.35
N HIS A 178 17.48 -1.74 -5.54
CA HIS A 178 17.89 -0.39 -5.87
C HIS A 178 16.69 0.41 -6.28
N ASP A 179 16.66 1.65 -5.82
CA ASP A 179 15.57 2.50 -6.24
C ASP A 179 15.69 2.89 -7.71
N ILE A 180 14.61 3.00 -8.28
CA ILE A 180 14.21 3.29 -9.62
C ILE A 180 13.83 4.77 -9.76
N GLU A 181 14.80 5.67 -9.56
CA GLU A 181 14.56 7.12 -9.73
C GLU A 181 13.90 7.43 -11.09
N SER A 182 14.25 6.67 -12.14
CA SER A 182 13.62 6.77 -13.46
C SER A 182 12.13 6.42 -13.42
N ASP A 183 11.75 5.37 -12.69
CA ASP A 183 10.37 4.88 -12.65
C ASP A 183 9.46 5.81 -11.86
N LEU A 184 9.99 6.52 -10.87
CA LEU A 184 9.23 7.53 -10.15
C LEU A 184 8.73 8.67 -11.05
N ALA A 185 9.48 9.00 -12.08
CA ALA A 185 9.18 10.10 -13.00
C ALA A 185 8.48 9.65 -14.29
N GLU A 186 8.55 8.37 -14.64
CA GLU A 186 8.01 7.85 -15.89
C GLU A 186 6.47 7.84 -15.93
N PRO A 187 5.86 8.11 -17.12
CA PRO A 187 4.43 8.00 -17.30
C PRO A 187 3.95 6.55 -17.17
N ASN A 188 2.78 6.33 -16.59
CA ASN A 188 2.15 5.01 -16.52
C ASN A 188 1.99 4.34 -17.89
N GLY A 189 1.91 5.12 -18.97
CA GLY A 189 1.74 4.62 -20.33
C GLY A 189 2.88 3.76 -20.83
N SER A 190 4.12 4.00 -20.36
CA SER A 190 5.31 3.21 -20.68
C SER A 190 5.43 1.95 -19.82
N LEU A 191 5.05 2.02 -18.56
CA LEU A 191 5.31 0.98 -17.56
C LEU A 191 4.14 0.01 -17.35
N ARG A 192 2.90 0.39 -17.64
CA ARG A 192 1.71 -0.41 -17.32
C ARG A 192 1.58 -1.75 -18.06
N GLN A 193 2.37 -1.97 -19.11
CA GLN A 193 2.40 -3.24 -19.85
C GLN A 193 3.49 -4.18 -19.36
N ASP A 194 4.43 -3.67 -18.59
CA ASP A 194 5.44 -4.46 -17.94
C ASP A 194 4.80 -5.07 -16.67
N HIS A 195 4.81 -6.39 -16.60
CA HIS A 195 4.26 -7.14 -15.49
C HIS A 195 5.37 -7.92 -14.83
N ASP A 196 5.61 -7.61 -13.58
CA ASP A 196 6.53 -8.35 -12.75
C ASP A 196 5.81 -9.49 -12.03
N HIS A 197 6.51 -10.61 -11.93
CA HIS A 197 6.12 -11.76 -11.14
C HIS A 197 7.21 -12.00 -10.11
N GLU A 198 6.90 -11.74 -8.85
CA GLU A 198 7.90 -11.76 -7.79
C GLU A 198 7.50 -12.70 -6.66
N LEU A 199 8.52 -13.21 -5.97
CA LEU A 199 8.38 -13.92 -4.71
C LEU A 199 9.13 -13.12 -3.66
N GLU A 200 8.39 -12.59 -2.71
CA GLU A 200 8.95 -11.92 -1.56
C GLU A 200 8.98 -12.86 -0.35
N PHE A 201 10.07 -12.81 0.38
CA PHE A 201 10.30 -13.51 1.63
C PHE A 201 10.68 -12.51 2.71
N LYS A 202 9.99 -12.54 3.84
CA LYS A 202 10.39 -11.79 5.05
C LYS A 202 10.61 -12.75 6.21
N LEU A 203 11.60 -12.47 7.02
CA LEU A 203 11.72 -13.07 8.34
C LEU A 203 11.27 -12.03 9.37
N LEU A 204 10.04 -12.17 9.86
CA LEU A 204 9.48 -11.25 10.84
C LEU A 204 9.99 -11.62 12.23
N LEU A 205 10.79 -10.76 12.81
CA LEU A 205 11.36 -10.92 14.14
C LEU A 205 10.81 -9.84 15.05
N SER A 206 10.04 -10.19 16.05
CA SER A 206 9.53 -9.17 16.96
C SER A 206 9.44 -9.62 18.41
N LYS A 207 9.33 -8.64 19.30
CA LYS A 207 9.19 -8.83 20.73
C LYS A 207 8.39 -7.71 21.36
N SER A 208 7.41 -8.12 22.17
CA SER A 208 6.70 -7.21 23.07
C SER A 208 7.29 -7.27 24.47
N PHE A 209 7.68 -6.12 25.01
CA PHE A 209 8.28 -6.04 26.34
C PHE A 209 7.97 -4.69 27.02
N LYS A 210 7.47 -4.72 28.27
CA LYS A 210 7.11 -3.53 29.08
C LYS A 210 6.20 -2.52 28.33
N GLY A 211 5.32 -3.03 27.46
CA GLY A 211 4.41 -2.23 26.64
C GLY A 211 5.01 -1.70 25.35
N TRP A 212 6.30 -1.91 25.08
CA TRP A 212 6.88 -1.67 23.77
C TRP A 212 6.77 -2.93 22.91
N ASN A 213 6.43 -2.74 21.64
CA ASN A 213 6.63 -3.72 20.58
C ASN A 213 7.81 -3.25 19.73
N VAL A 214 8.75 -4.12 19.46
CA VAL A 214 9.88 -3.86 18.55
C VAL A 214 9.92 -4.99 17.53
N ALA A 215 9.99 -4.63 16.26
CA ALA A 215 10.00 -5.56 15.14
C ALA A 215 11.12 -5.24 14.17
N VAL A 216 11.68 -6.27 13.53
CA VAL A 216 12.72 -6.18 12.50
C VAL A 216 12.39 -7.21 11.42
N ASN A 217 12.26 -6.77 10.19
CA ASN A 217 11.92 -7.59 9.04
C ASN A 217 12.98 -7.43 7.95
N PRO A 218 14.00 -8.31 7.86
CA PRO A 218 14.76 -8.43 6.63
C PRO A 218 13.90 -9.00 5.51
N LEU A 219 14.02 -8.40 4.31
CA LEU A 219 13.29 -8.73 3.11
C LEU A 219 14.22 -9.30 2.06
N PHE A 220 13.70 -10.23 1.27
CA PHE A 220 14.40 -10.91 0.18
C PHE A 220 13.39 -11.09 -0.95
N THR A 221 13.58 -10.40 -2.06
CA THR A 221 12.68 -10.47 -3.21
C THR A 221 13.36 -11.10 -4.40
N LYS A 222 12.64 -11.89 -5.14
CA LYS A 222 13.10 -12.52 -6.36
C LYS A 222 12.07 -12.34 -7.47
N ASN A 223 12.40 -11.48 -8.41
CA ASN A 223 11.69 -11.47 -9.69
C ASN A 223 11.88 -12.81 -10.40
N LEU A 224 10.82 -13.44 -10.85
CA LEU A 224 10.85 -14.76 -11.49
C LEU A 224 11.44 -14.74 -12.89
N SER A 225 11.75 -13.56 -13.44
CA SER A 225 12.56 -13.43 -14.66
C SER A 225 13.98 -13.91 -14.39
N PRO A 226 14.56 -14.80 -15.26
CA PRO A 226 15.85 -15.41 -14.98
C PRO A 226 17.04 -14.46 -14.90
N SER A 227 16.95 -13.28 -15.52
CA SER A 227 18.02 -12.28 -15.56
C SER A 227 18.12 -11.43 -14.31
N GLU A 228 17.02 -11.33 -13.57
CA GLU A 228 16.95 -10.45 -12.41
C GLU A 228 17.68 -11.06 -11.21
N PRO A 229 18.46 -10.27 -10.45
CA PRO A 229 19.12 -10.71 -9.24
C PRO A 229 18.12 -10.89 -8.09
N TRP A 230 18.57 -11.43 -6.95
CA TRP A 230 17.88 -11.28 -5.66
C TRP A 230 18.03 -9.86 -5.18
N GLU A 231 16.95 -9.29 -4.70
CA GLU A 231 16.87 -7.98 -4.08
C GLU A 231 16.69 -8.08 -2.59
N PHE A 232 17.14 -7.07 -1.86
CA PHE A 232 17.14 -7.05 -0.40
C PHE A 232 16.58 -5.74 0.13
N GLY A 233 15.91 -5.85 1.26
CA GLY A 233 15.37 -4.71 1.96
C GLY A 233 15.25 -4.95 3.45
N TYR A 234 14.76 -3.95 4.15
CA TYR A 234 14.50 -4.03 5.58
C TYR A 234 13.32 -3.17 5.99
N ALA A 235 12.61 -3.60 7.01
CA ALA A 235 11.69 -2.76 7.76
C ALA A 235 11.94 -2.97 9.26
N VAL A 236 11.93 -1.88 10.03
CA VAL A 236 12.14 -1.87 11.47
C VAL A 236 11.09 -0.97 12.11
N GLY A 237 10.42 -1.46 13.16
CA GLY A 237 9.40 -0.71 13.86
C GLY A 237 9.56 -0.74 15.38
N ALA A 238 9.16 0.33 16.03
CA ALA A 238 9.02 0.39 17.48
C ALA A 238 7.72 1.13 17.82
N SER A 239 6.86 0.52 18.63
CA SER A 239 5.57 1.10 18.99
C SER A 239 5.20 0.86 20.45
N ARG A 240 4.22 1.65 20.93
CA ARG A 240 3.72 1.52 22.29
C ARG A 240 2.28 2.02 22.38
N PRO A 241 1.38 1.31 23.09
CA PRO A 241 0.09 1.84 23.50
C PRO A 241 0.26 3.09 24.38
N LEU A 242 -0.58 4.10 24.20
CA LEU A 242 -0.52 5.33 25.00
C LEU A 242 -1.01 5.11 26.44
N ALA A 243 -1.65 3.99 26.72
CA ALA A 243 -1.97 3.52 28.07
C ALA A 243 -1.80 1.99 28.13
N LEU A 244 -1.16 1.51 29.22
CA LEU A 244 -0.88 0.07 29.44
C LEU A 244 -2.00 -0.64 30.25
N LYS A 245 -2.98 0.09 30.71
CA LYS A 245 -4.11 -0.45 31.47
C LYS A 245 -5.40 -0.13 30.74
N ALA A 246 -6.16 -1.16 30.42
CA ALA A 246 -7.50 -1.01 29.91
C ALA A 246 -8.41 -0.38 30.99
N VAL A 247 -9.23 0.56 30.58
CA VAL A 247 -10.26 1.15 31.42
C VAL A 247 -11.61 0.53 31.05
N PRO A 248 -12.46 0.08 32.00
CA PRO A 248 -13.68 -0.65 31.71
C PRO A 248 -14.74 0.15 30.92
N ASN A 249 -14.56 1.47 30.81
CA ASN A 249 -15.53 2.34 30.14
C ASN A 249 -15.25 2.37 28.62
N ARG A 250 -16.25 2.01 27.84
CA ARG A 250 -16.22 2.15 26.37
C ARG A 250 -16.14 3.62 25.97
N CYS A 251 -14.97 4.08 25.68
CA CYS A 251 -14.69 5.44 25.25
C CYS A 251 -13.96 5.39 23.90
N ASN A 252 -14.46 6.09 22.90
CA ASN A 252 -13.83 6.08 21.57
C ASN A 252 -12.50 6.82 21.54
N PHE A 253 -12.35 7.89 22.31
CA PHE A 253 -11.15 8.73 22.35
C PHE A 253 -10.33 8.56 23.63
N CYS A 254 -10.37 7.39 24.25
CA CYS A 254 -9.54 7.08 25.40
C CYS A 254 -8.12 6.73 24.98
N ARG A 255 -7.14 7.04 25.83
CA ARG A 255 -5.70 6.83 25.54
C ARG A 255 -5.35 5.37 25.29
N GLU A 256 -6.06 4.44 25.89
CA GLU A 256 -5.92 3.00 25.70
C GLU A 256 -6.25 2.53 24.27
N ASN A 257 -7.00 3.32 23.51
CA ASN A 257 -7.35 3.00 22.12
C ASN A 257 -6.28 3.45 21.12
N PHE A 258 -5.23 4.15 21.58
CA PHE A 258 -4.20 4.68 20.70
C PHE A 258 -2.88 3.96 20.93
N ILE A 259 -2.24 3.61 19.82
CA ILE A 259 -0.87 3.11 19.77
C ILE A 259 -0.08 4.10 18.91
N ALA A 260 1.08 4.50 19.39
CA ALA A 260 2.00 5.35 18.63
C ALA A 260 3.32 4.62 18.41
N GLY A 261 3.94 4.83 17.28
CA GLY A 261 5.19 4.20 16.91
C GLY A 261 5.96 4.97 15.86
N VAL A 262 7.00 4.35 15.39
CA VAL A 262 7.84 4.81 14.30
C VAL A 262 8.33 3.59 13.53
N GLU A 263 8.38 3.71 12.22
CA GLU A 263 8.97 2.75 11.31
C GLU A 263 10.14 3.38 10.57
N MET A 264 11.12 2.57 10.21
CA MET A 264 12.18 2.90 9.28
C MET A 264 12.32 1.73 8.31
N TYR A 265 12.29 2.00 7.02
CA TYR A 265 12.36 0.96 6.00
C TYR A 265 13.05 1.46 4.74
N GLY A 266 13.48 0.53 3.89
CA GLY A 266 14.13 0.83 2.63
C GLY A 266 14.88 -0.34 2.03
N GLY A 267 15.42 -0.14 0.83
CA GLY A 267 16.20 -1.11 0.09
C GLY A 267 17.63 -1.29 0.62
N LEU A 268 18.19 -2.44 0.36
CA LEU A 268 19.60 -2.79 0.62
C LEU A 268 20.34 -3.22 -0.65
N GLY A 269 19.77 -2.88 -1.82
CA GLY A 269 20.36 -3.26 -3.10
C GLY A 269 20.09 -4.70 -3.49
N ASP A 270 20.89 -5.21 -4.39
CA ASP A 270 20.74 -6.54 -4.96
C ASP A 270 21.94 -7.46 -4.67
N ALA A 271 21.88 -8.70 -5.15
CA ALA A 271 22.96 -9.69 -4.98
C ALA A 271 24.25 -9.33 -5.71
N LYS A 272 24.26 -8.36 -6.63
CA LYS A 272 25.45 -7.88 -7.34
C LYS A 272 26.02 -6.63 -6.68
N SER A 273 25.15 -5.81 -6.05
CA SER A 273 25.51 -4.54 -5.43
C SER A 273 24.70 -4.38 -4.12
N PHE A 274 25.17 -5.03 -3.06
CA PHE A 274 24.53 -4.94 -1.75
C PHE A 274 25.01 -3.71 -0.98
N GLY A 275 24.08 -2.90 -0.46
CA GLY A 275 24.41 -1.72 0.36
C GLY A 275 23.31 -0.68 0.36
N LEU A 276 23.64 0.51 0.86
CA LEU A 276 22.72 1.65 0.95
C LEU A 276 22.86 2.64 -0.21
N HIS A 277 23.66 2.29 -1.21
CA HIS A 277 23.90 3.15 -2.36
C HIS A 277 22.79 2.96 -3.39
N GLU A 278 22.22 4.06 -3.86
CA GLU A 278 21.12 4.05 -4.84
C GLU A 278 19.86 3.32 -4.36
N THR A 279 19.63 3.28 -3.06
CA THR A 279 18.45 2.66 -2.45
C THR A 279 17.57 3.71 -1.78
N SER A 280 16.26 3.46 -1.69
CA SER A 280 15.31 4.33 -1.01
C SER A 280 15.28 4.06 0.50
N HIS A 281 15.08 5.11 1.29
CA HIS A 281 14.94 5.00 2.75
C HIS A 281 13.91 5.97 3.28
N TYR A 282 13.11 5.50 4.23
CA TYR A 282 12.02 6.27 4.80
C TYR A 282 12.03 6.23 6.33
N LEU A 283 11.60 7.33 6.95
CA LEU A 283 11.24 7.41 8.36
C LEU A 283 9.77 7.77 8.47
N ALA A 284 8.98 6.95 9.15
CA ALA A 284 7.54 7.06 9.18
C ALA A 284 6.99 6.93 10.61
N PRO A 285 6.67 8.04 11.30
CA PRO A 285 5.86 7.98 12.51
C PRO A 285 4.49 7.34 12.20
N VAL A 286 3.99 6.50 13.09
CA VAL A 286 2.69 5.83 12.93
C VAL A 286 1.82 5.99 14.17
N VAL A 287 0.53 6.15 13.94
CA VAL A 287 -0.50 6.14 14.97
C VAL A 287 -1.62 5.21 14.53
N ALA A 288 -1.99 4.27 15.38
CA ALA A 288 -3.19 3.46 15.24
C ALA A 288 -4.24 3.86 16.28
N TRP A 289 -5.49 3.87 15.87
CA TRP A 289 -6.65 4.14 16.70
C TRP A 289 -7.63 2.97 16.62
N ASN A 290 -7.63 2.15 17.67
CA ASN A 290 -8.47 0.96 17.80
C ASN A 290 -9.80 1.35 18.46
N LEU A 291 -10.86 1.32 17.69
CA LEU A 291 -12.20 1.71 18.17
C LEU A 291 -12.88 0.52 18.88
N PRO A 292 -13.64 0.78 19.96
CA PRO A 292 -14.42 -0.26 20.64
C PRO A 292 -15.46 -0.97 19.75
N SER A 293 -15.72 -0.45 18.57
CA SER A 293 -16.61 -1.03 17.56
C SER A 293 -15.94 -2.07 16.66
N GLY A 294 -14.64 -2.38 16.87
CA GLY A 294 -13.85 -3.31 16.06
C GLY A 294 -13.35 -2.70 14.74
N TRP A 295 -13.29 -1.39 14.66
CA TRP A 295 -12.61 -0.69 13.58
C TRP A 295 -11.24 -0.22 14.04
N THR A 296 -10.24 -0.36 13.19
CA THR A 296 -8.92 0.23 13.37
C THR A 296 -8.65 1.25 12.28
N LEU A 297 -8.13 2.41 12.67
CA LEU A 297 -7.63 3.42 11.76
C LEU A 297 -6.13 3.59 11.98
N ARG A 298 -5.35 3.60 10.91
CA ARG A 298 -3.91 3.82 10.92
C ARG A 298 -3.58 5.08 10.13
N LEU A 299 -2.59 5.84 10.59
CA LEU A 299 -2.09 7.04 9.91
C LEU A 299 -0.58 7.09 10.06
N SER A 300 0.13 7.28 8.96
CA SER A 300 1.59 7.38 8.93
C SER A 300 2.07 8.36 7.85
N PRO A 301 2.61 9.51 8.20
CA PRO A 301 3.40 10.32 7.30
C PRO A 301 4.80 9.72 7.15
N GLY A 302 5.18 9.34 5.93
CA GLY A 302 6.52 8.84 5.58
C GLY A 302 7.37 9.94 4.96
N PHE A 303 8.59 10.07 5.42
CA PHE A 303 9.56 11.06 4.95
C PHE A 303 10.74 10.36 4.28
N GLY A 304 10.95 10.63 2.98
CA GLY A 304 12.11 10.15 2.25
C GLY A 304 13.40 10.76 2.78
N LEU A 305 14.38 9.91 3.08
CA LEU A 305 15.63 10.29 3.71
C LEU A 305 16.74 10.64 2.70
N ASN A 306 16.56 10.27 1.43
CA ASN A 306 17.52 10.55 0.35
C ASN A 306 16.80 10.90 -0.95
N ASP A 307 17.57 11.16 -2.01
CA ASP A 307 17.03 11.60 -3.29
C ASP A 307 16.36 10.46 -4.09
N ASN A 308 16.66 9.21 -3.77
CA ASN A 308 16.06 8.03 -4.37
C ASN A 308 14.69 7.69 -3.74
N SER A 309 14.30 8.35 -2.67
CA SER A 309 13.02 8.12 -2.02
C SER A 309 11.96 9.09 -2.53
N HIS A 310 10.70 8.66 -2.50
CA HIS A 310 9.61 9.63 -2.58
C HIS A 310 9.80 10.72 -1.53
N ARG A 311 9.54 11.96 -1.89
CA ARG A 311 9.76 13.08 -0.96
C ARG A 311 8.92 12.96 0.30
N PHE A 312 7.66 12.57 0.13
CA PHE A 312 6.68 12.45 1.19
C PHE A 312 5.62 11.45 0.81
N LEU A 313 5.25 10.60 1.75
CA LEU A 313 4.16 9.64 1.65
C LEU A 313 3.18 9.93 2.79
N LEU A 314 1.91 10.11 2.49
CA LEU A 314 0.87 10.12 3.52
C LEU A 314 0.07 8.84 3.40
N ARG A 315 0.24 7.94 4.36
CA ARG A 315 -0.45 6.66 4.42
C ARG A 315 -1.54 6.68 5.47
N TRP A 316 -2.66 6.11 5.13
CA TRP A 316 -3.72 5.82 6.08
C TRP A 316 -4.43 4.53 5.71
N GLY A 317 -4.90 3.83 6.71
CA GLY A 317 -5.65 2.60 6.54
C GLY A 317 -6.87 2.57 7.44
N VAL A 318 -7.86 1.81 7.04
CA VAL A 318 -9.00 1.46 7.85
C VAL A 318 -9.26 -0.02 7.72
N SER A 319 -9.34 -0.71 8.86
CA SER A 319 -9.58 -2.15 8.89
C SER A 319 -10.76 -2.50 9.80
N ARG A 320 -11.28 -3.70 9.57
CA ARG A 320 -12.27 -4.32 10.44
C ARG A 320 -12.13 -5.82 10.46
N GLU A 321 -12.00 -6.37 11.66
CA GLU A 321 -12.05 -7.80 11.91
C GLU A 321 -13.50 -8.32 12.04
N PHE A 322 -13.75 -9.46 11.43
CA PHE A 322 -14.99 -10.25 11.51
C PHE A 322 -14.69 -11.59 12.19
N SER A 323 -14.71 -11.57 13.52
CA SER A 323 -14.46 -12.76 14.33
C SER A 323 -15.49 -13.86 14.04
N GLY A 324 -15.02 -15.12 13.93
CA GLY A 324 -15.90 -16.28 13.64
C GLY A 324 -16.46 -16.34 12.23
N PHE A 325 -15.85 -15.62 11.28
CA PHE A 325 -16.25 -15.61 9.87
C PHE A 325 -16.29 -17.02 9.27
N GLY A 326 -15.30 -17.86 9.58
CA GLY A 326 -15.25 -19.26 9.10
C GLY A 326 -16.44 -20.10 9.56
N GLU A 327 -16.92 -19.92 10.79
CA GLU A 327 -18.14 -20.60 11.27
C GLU A 327 -19.39 -20.09 10.56
N MET A 328 -19.47 -18.79 10.32
CA MET A 328 -20.58 -18.18 9.59
C MET A 328 -20.69 -18.75 8.18
N VAL A 329 -19.56 -18.81 7.47
CA VAL A 329 -19.49 -19.39 6.11
C VAL A 329 -19.85 -20.88 6.13
N SER A 330 -19.32 -21.65 7.08
CA SER A 330 -19.64 -23.08 7.23
C SER A 330 -21.14 -23.33 7.40
N ARG A 331 -21.81 -22.52 8.21
CA ARG A 331 -23.28 -22.60 8.42
C ARG A 331 -24.07 -22.27 7.16
N LEU A 332 -23.62 -21.28 6.36
CA LEU A 332 -24.27 -20.90 5.10
C LEU A 332 -24.23 -22.02 4.06
N PHE A 333 -23.15 -22.81 4.03
CA PHE A 333 -22.98 -23.93 3.09
C PHE A 333 -23.39 -25.29 3.67
N GLY A 334 -24.14 -25.33 4.78
CA GLY A 334 -24.71 -26.55 5.35
C GLY A 334 -23.70 -27.42 6.12
N GLY A 335 -22.53 -26.88 6.44
CA GLY A 335 -21.59 -27.52 7.36
C GLY A 335 -22.18 -27.58 8.76
N ARG A 336 -22.13 -28.76 9.41
CA ARG A 336 -22.35 -28.86 10.85
C ARG A 336 -21.09 -28.38 11.57
N PRO A 337 -21.21 -27.65 12.67
CA PRO A 337 -20.07 -27.20 13.48
C PRO A 337 -19.26 -28.36 14.04
#